data_2530393df87d542860bc65503fba521a
#
_entry.id   2530393df87d542860bc65503fba521a
#
_cell.length_a   1.000
_cell.length_b   1.000
_cell.length_c   1.000
_cell.angle_alpha   90.00
_cell.angle_beta   90.00
_cell.angle_gamma   90.00
#
_symmetry.space_group_name_H-M   'P 1'
#
loop_
_entity.id
_entity.type
_entity.pdbx_description
1 polymer ?
#
loop_
_entity_poly.entity_id
_entity_poly.type
_entity_poly.pdbx_seq_one_letter_code
_entity_poly.pdbx_strand_id
1 'polypeptide(L)'
;MKKFIFTFVLMLTALSASAQYRVDRLVTAGRSALYYEDFVLSIKYFNLAIGAKPYLYEPWYYRSVAKFNLDDYMGAESDASEALNLNPYINDIYDLRAICRIRQNRFSDAIADYDAAIRLEPRNRNYWFNRALCLMEEKHYDQAQLQLDTIITKWKDYSNAYSLKAEVYLHQKDTVQAEKWLDQSLKLNPYDGDAWTTRAYMALARKEWKTADEALTKSLHFKPNNVNSYINRALARININNLRGAMSDYDAAIDLDPHNFLAHYNRGLMRVQLGDDNRAITDFDFVIKMEPKNFM
;
A
#
# COMPACT_ATOMS: atom_id res chain seq x y z
N MET A 1 35.18 48.66 -25.99
CA MET A 1 34.20 48.24 -24.94
C MET A 1 33.06 47.36 -25.51
N LYS A 2 32.28 47.76 -26.50
CA LYS A 2 31.13 46.95 -26.98
C LYS A 2 31.50 45.53 -27.43
N LYS A 3 32.64 45.30 -28.11
CA LYS A 3 33.10 43.98 -28.54
C LYS A 3 33.50 43.11 -27.34
N PHE A 4 34.09 43.67 -26.29
CA PHE A 4 34.47 42.93 -25.08
C PHE A 4 33.25 42.49 -24.25
N ILE A 5 32.25 43.35 -24.18
CA ILE A 5 30.98 43.04 -23.49
C ILE A 5 30.25 41.92 -24.24
N PHE A 6 30.22 41.96 -25.57
CA PHE A 6 29.58 40.96 -26.42
C PHE A 6 30.26 39.59 -26.30
N THR A 7 31.60 39.58 -26.32
CA THR A 7 32.39 38.31 -26.16
C THR A 7 32.19 37.74 -24.72
N PHE A 8 32.13 38.57 -23.70
CA PHE A 8 31.90 38.18 -22.31
C PHE A 8 30.50 37.60 -22.11
N VAL A 9 29.48 38.21 -22.72
CA VAL A 9 28.10 37.72 -22.69
C VAL A 9 28.01 36.37 -23.45
N LEU A 10 28.65 36.23 -24.62
CA LEU A 10 28.72 34.94 -25.36
C LEU A 10 29.44 33.84 -24.58
N MET A 11 30.53 34.14 -23.87
CA MET A 11 31.18 33.17 -22.96
C MET A 11 30.32 32.77 -21.80
N LEU A 12 29.61 33.70 -21.16
CA LEU A 12 28.68 33.39 -20.08
C LEU A 12 27.53 32.52 -20.57
N THR A 13 26.96 32.80 -21.73
CA THR A 13 25.89 31.96 -22.32
C THR A 13 26.38 30.57 -22.72
N ALA A 14 27.57 30.44 -23.25
CA ALA A 14 28.17 29.15 -23.58
C ALA A 14 28.50 28.31 -22.34
N LEU A 15 29.02 28.95 -21.28
CA LEU A 15 29.26 28.30 -19.98
C LEU A 15 27.98 27.85 -19.31
N SER A 16 26.93 28.67 -19.35
CA SER A 16 25.61 28.30 -18.80
C SER A 16 24.96 27.18 -19.60
N ALA A 17 25.04 27.18 -20.92
CA ALA A 17 24.53 26.13 -21.79
C ALA A 17 25.26 24.78 -21.56
N SER A 18 26.61 24.82 -21.40
CA SER A 18 27.38 23.59 -21.10
C SER A 18 27.05 23.01 -19.71
N ALA A 19 26.86 23.90 -18.70
CA ALA A 19 26.44 23.49 -17.37
C ALA A 19 25.03 22.92 -17.38
N GLN A 20 24.09 23.51 -18.15
CA GLN A 20 22.73 23.00 -18.31
C GLN A 20 22.76 21.60 -18.96
N TYR A 21 23.47 21.43 -20.06
CA TYR A 21 23.61 20.15 -20.74
C TYR A 21 24.19 19.05 -19.84
N ARG A 22 25.12 19.41 -18.96
CA ARG A 22 25.71 18.47 -17.99
C ARG A 22 24.67 18.01 -16.96
N VAL A 23 23.82 18.90 -16.43
CA VAL A 23 22.79 18.58 -15.44
C VAL A 23 21.70 17.73 -16.09
N ASP A 24 21.23 18.08 -17.30
CA ASP A 24 20.23 17.31 -18.03
C ASP A 24 20.69 15.85 -18.29
N ARG A 25 21.98 15.64 -18.57
CA ARG A 25 22.57 14.30 -18.69
C ARG A 25 22.57 13.54 -17.36
N LEU A 26 22.85 14.21 -16.24
CA LEU A 26 22.80 13.61 -14.90
C LEU A 26 21.36 13.20 -14.54
N VAL A 27 20.39 14.06 -14.79
CA VAL A 27 18.97 13.77 -14.55
C VAL A 27 18.51 12.59 -15.40
N THR A 28 18.90 12.58 -16.70
CA THR A 28 18.56 11.47 -17.60
C THR A 28 19.20 10.15 -17.15
N ALA A 29 20.46 10.16 -16.74
CA ALA A 29 21.15 8.98 -16.22
C ALA A 29 20.52 8.48 -14.92
N GLY A 30 20.15 9.40 -14.02
CA GLY A 30 19.44 9.08 -12.78
C GLY A 30 18.06 8.45 -13.04
N ARG A 31 17.30 8.99 -13.99
CA ARG A 31 16.00 8.41 -14.41
C ARG A 31 16.17 7.04 -15.07
N SER A 32 17.21 6.84 -15.86
CA SER A 32 17.53 5.54 -16.44
C SER A 32 17.85 4.52 -15.36
N ALA A 33 18.69 4.87 -14.38
CA ALA A 33 18.98 3.99 -13.23
C ALA A 33 17.72 3.68 -12.42
N LEU A 34 16.83 4.67 -12.22
CA LEU A 34 15.54 4.49 -11.55
C LEU A 34 14.63 3.50 -12.31
N TYR A 35 14.58 3.60 -13.63
CA TYR A 35 13.81 2.70 -14.48
C TYR A 35 14.29 1.24 -14.41
N TYR A 36 15.62 1.03 -14.28
CA TYR A 36 16.22 -0.28 -14.09
C TYR A 36 16.31 -0.70 -12.61
N GLU A 37 15.61 -0.01 -11.71
CA GLU A 37 15.55 -0.29 -10.28
C GLU A 37 16.91 -0.21 -9.55
N ASP A 38 17.93 0.40 -10.16
CA ASP A 38 19.17 0.74 -9.46
C ASP A 38 19.00 2.06 -8.69
N PHE A 39 18.24 1.97 -7.59
CA PHE A 39 17.89 3.13 -6.76
C PHE A 39 19.12 3.81 -6.16
N VAL A 40 20.14 3.05 -5.79
CA VAL A 40 21.38 3.60 -5.20
C VAL A 40 22.16 4.42 -6.22
N LEU A 41 22.31 3.91 -7.44
CA LEU A 41 22.95 4.64 -8.53
C LEU A 41 22.13 5.87 -8.95
N SER A 42 20.82 5.73 -8.99
CA SER A 42 19.87 6.82 -9.26
C SER A 42 20.08 7.98 -8.27
N ILE A 43 20.13 7.71 -6.97
CA ILE A 43 20.40 8.70 -5.92
C ILE A 43 21.74 9.39 -6.14
N LYS A 44 22.81 8.67 -6.52
CA LYS A 44 24.12 9.28 -6.81
C LYS A 44 24.03 10.31 -7.93
N TYR A 45 23.35 10.00 -9.03
CA TYR A 45 23.18 10.94 -10.13
C TYR A 45 22.36 12.16 -9.72
N PHE A 46 21.27 11.97 -8.97
CA PHE A 46 20.46 13.11 -8.50
C PHE A 46 21.21 13.97 -7.48
N ASN A 47 22.04 13.39 -6.62
CA ASN A 47 22.91 14.16 -5.72
C ASN A 47 23.85 15.08 -6.49
N LEU A 48 24.45 14.59 -7.59
CA LEU A 48 25.30 15.41 -8.45
C LEU A 48 24.51 16.51 -9.17
N ALA A 49 23.29 16.20 -9.64
CA ALA A 49 22.42 17.18 -10.28
C ALA A 49 21.97 18.28 -9.31
N ILE A 50 21.58 17.92 -8.09
CA ILE A 50 21.19 18.85 -7.03
C ILE A 50 22.39 19.70 -6.60
N GLY A 51 23.57 19.11 -6.42
CA GLY A 51 24.78 19.86 -6.09
C GLY A 51 25.17 20.90 -7.17
N ALA A 52 24.87 20.59 -8.45
CA ALA A 52 25.13 21.51 -9.56
C ALA A 52 24.03 22.59 -9.70
N LYS A 53 22.74 22.23 -9.51
CA LYS A 53 21.60 23.14 -9.67
C LYS A 53 20.50 22.79 -8.65
N PRO A 54 20.61 23.27 -7.40
CA PRO A 54 19.67 22.92 -6.32
C PRO A 54 18.27 23.51 -6.51
N TYR A 55 18.09 24.47 -7.42
CA TYR A 55 16.83 25.14 -7.72
C TYR A 55 15.95 24.40 -8.75
N LEU A 56 16.38 23.27 -9.26
CA LEU A 56 15.58 22.40 -10.14
C LEU A 56 14.79 21.39 -9.29
N TYR A 57 13.47 21.35 -9.46
CA TYR A 57 12.61 20.45 -8.66
C TYR A 57 12.74 18.98 -9.07
N GLU A 58 13.00 18.67 -10.37
CA GLU A 58 13.01 17.31 -10.89
C GLU A 58 14.04 16.39 -10.22
N PRO A 59 15.30 16.80 -9.98
CA PRO A 59 16.26 15.93 -9.29
C PRO A 59 15.84 15.59 -7.86
N TRP A 60 15.22 16.53 -7.14
CA TRP A 60 14.67 16.29 -5.81
C TRP A 60 13.51 15.30 -5.86
N TYR A 61 12.57 15.52 -6.78
CA TYR A 61 11.44 14.61 -6.98
C TYR A 61 11.88 13.20 -7.32
N TYR A 62 12.74 13.00 -8.31
CA TYR A 62 13.20 11.67 -8.68
C TYR A 62 14.06 11.01 -7.61
N ARG A 63 14.83 11.77 -6.82
CA ARG A 63 15.56 11.23 -5.67
C ARG A 63 14.59 10.80 -4.57
N SER A 64 13.52 11.54 -4.35
CA SER A 64 12.42 11.13 -3.46
C SER A 64 11.81 9.80 -3.89
N VAL A 65 11.53 9.60 -5.20
CA VAL A 65 11.04 8.31 -5.73
C VAL A 65 12.04 7.19 -5.46
N ALA A 66 13.34 7.43 -5.68
CA ALA A 66 14.38 6.41 -5.43
C ALA A 66 14.48 6.04 -3.94
N LYS A 67 14.43 7.02 -3.05
CA LYS A 67 14.43 6.81 -1.58
C LYS A 67 13.19 6.06 -1.13
N PHE A 68 12.01 6.41 -1.67
CA PHE A 68 10.76 5.71 -1.37
C PHE A 68 10.85 4.21 -1.68
N ASN A 69 11.45 3.84 -2.82
CA ASN A 69 11.63 2.44 -3.20
C ASN A 69 12.71 1.70 -2.36
N LEU A 70 13.50 2.43 -1.60
CA LEU A 70 14.43 1.88 -0.59
C LEU A 70 13.85 1.94 0.84
N ASP A 71 12.53 2.17 0.98
CA ASP A 71 11.82 2.31 2.25
C ASP A 71 12.29 3.49 3.14
N ASP A 72 13.13 4.41 2.59
CA ASP A 72 13.50 5.66 3.26
C ASP A 72 12.38 6.71 3.12
N TYR A 73 11.26 6.47 3.81
CA TYR A 73 10.07 7.33 3.72
C TYR A 73 10.30 8.73 4.27
N MET A 74 11.16 8.89 5.28
CA MET A 74 11.50 10.20 5.85
C MET A 74 12.37 11.02 4.89
N GLY A 75 13.40 10.40 4.31
CA GLY A 75 14.23 11.04 3.31
C GLY A 75 13.48 11.34 2.02
N ALA A 76 12.55 10.48 1.62
CA ALA A 76 11.68 10.71 0.47
C ALA A 76 10.73 11.90 0.70
N GLU A 77 10.09 11.99 1.87
CA GLU A 77 9.22 13.12 2.25
C GLU A 77 9.99 14.45 2.25
N SER A 78 11.22 14.45 2.78
CA SER A 78 12.07 15.64 2.80
C SER A 78 12.37 16.14 1.37
N ASP A 79 12.80 15.23 0.49
CA ASP A 79 13.09 15.57 -0.90
C ASP A 79 11.83 16.00 -1.68
N ALA A 80 10.70 15.34 -1.47
CA ALA A 80 9.42 15.75 -2.05
C ALA A 80 9.01 17.14 -1.58
N SER A 81 9.26 17.49 -0.32
CA SER A 81 8.97 18.81 0.21
C SER A 81 9.83 19.89 -0.43
N GLU A 82 11.14 19.64 -0.63
CA GLU A 82 12.01 20.56 -1.39
C GLU A 82 11.57 20.70 -2.84
N ALA A 83 11.17 19.60 -3.50
CA ALA A 83 10.64 19.67 -4.84
C ALA A 83 9.37 20.54 -4.93
N LEU A 84 8.47 20.44 -3.95
CA LEU A 84 7.25 21.26 -3.88
C LEU A 84 7.52 22.74 -3.49
N ASN A 85 8.55 23.02 -2.71
CA ASN A 85 9.00 24.39 -2.44
C ASN A 85 9.47 25.08 -3.74
N LEU A 86 10.10 24.32 -4.63
CA LEU A 86 10.60 24.79 -5.93
C LEU A 86 9.49 24.84 -6.99
N ASN A 87 8.59 23.86 -7.00
CA ASN A 87 7.45 23.83 -7.93
C ASN A 87 6.21 23.21 -7.27
N PRO A 88 5.26 24.04 -6.78
CA PRO A 88 4.05 23.58 -6.09
C PRO A 88 2.93 23.11 -7.02
N TYR A 89 3.14 23.05 -8.33
CA TYR A 89 2.11 22.74 -9.31
C TYR A 89 2.17 21.31 -9.85
N ILE A 90 2.92 20.42 -9.21
CA ILE A 90 3.08 19.03 -9.64
C ILE A 90 2.32 18.10 -8.69
N ASN A 91 1.17 17.61 -9.14
CA ASN A 91 0.28 16.72 -8.39
C ASN A 91 0.97 15.42 -7.93
N ASP A 92 1.82 14.80 -8.77
CA ASP A 92 2.51 13.55 -8.46
C ASP A 92 3.45 13.67 -7.24
N ILE A 93 4.00 14.87 -6.99
CA ILE A 93 4.87 15.09 -5.82
C ILE A 93 4.05 15.12 -4.54
N TYR A 94 2.85 15.71 -4.56
CA TYR A 94 1.93 15.65 -3.41
C TYR A 94 1.49 14.22 -3.13
N ASP A 95 1.15 13.44 -4.17
CA ASP A 95 0.78 12.02 -4.02
C ASP A 95 1.92 11.21 -3.37
N LEU A 96 3.14 11.33 -3.90
CA LEU A 96 4.31 10.66 -3.34
C LEU A 96 4.54 11.06 -1.87
N ARG A 97 4.47 12.36 -1.54
CA ARG A 97 4.65 12.83 -0.17
C ARG A 97 3.54 12.34 0.75
N ALA A 98 2.29 12.31 0.27
CA ALA A 98 1.17 11.75 1.00
C ALA A 98 1.38 10.25 1.31
N ILE A 99 1.83 9.47 0.33
CA ILE A 99 2.14 8.04 0.53
C ILE A 99 3.27 7.87 1.55
N CYS A 100 4.34 8.68 1.50
CA CYS A 100 5.40 8.68 2.51
C CYS A 100 4.86 8.95 3.92
N ARG A 101 3.92 9.89 4.06
CA ARG A 101 3.26 10.24 5.33
C ARG A 101 2.35 9.14 5.84
N ILE A 102 1.61 8.47 4.95
CA ILE A 102 0.80 7.27 5.26
C ILE A 102 1.69 6.15 5.82
N ARG A 103 2.85 5.89 5.19
CA ARG A 103 3.83 4.89 5.68
C ARG A 103 4.37 5.21 7.08
N GLN A 104 4.30 6.46 7.48
CA GLN A 104 4.67 6.97 8.82
C GLN A 104 3.47 7.11 9.76
N ASN A 105 2.27 6.65 9.38
CA ASN A 105 0.99 6.80 10.10
C ASN A 105 0.58 8.28 10.34
N ARG A 106 1.02 9.19 9.48
CA ARG A 106 0.70 10.63 9.54
C ARG A 106 -0.43 10.96 8.56
N PHE A 107 -1.61 10.41 8.83
CA PHE A 107 -2.75 10.49 7.91
C PHE A 107 -3.28 11.91 7.74
N SER A 108 -3.32 12.73 8.80
CA SER A 108 -3.77 14.13 8.71
C SER A 108 -2.91 14.96 7.76
N ASP A 109 -1.59 14.75 7.77
CA ASP A 109 -0.68 15.43 6.85
C ASP A 109 -0.87 14.94 5.40
N ALA A 110 -1.14 13.63 5.22
CA ALA A 110 -1.44 13.04 3.92
C ALA A 110 -2.75 13.59 3.33
N ILE A 111 -3.79 13.81 4.15
CA ILE A 111 -5.05 14.44 3.73
C ILE A 111 -4.78 15.83 3.14
N ALA A 112 -3.93 16.65 3.78
CA ALA A 112 -3.58 17.97 3.28
C ALA A 112 -2.88 17.93 1.91
N ASP A 113 -2.02 16.93 1.68
CA ASP A 113 -1.38 16.71 0.38
C ASP A 113 -2.40 16.26 -0.67
N TYR A 114 -3.30 15.34 -0.35
CA TYR A 114 -4.37 14.94 -1.28
C TYR A 114 -5.32 16.10 -1.58
N ASP A 115 -5.60 17.00 -0.62
CA ASP A 115 -6.35 18.23 -0.90
C ASP A 115 -5.64 19.11 -1.95
N ALA A 116 -4.31 19.20 -1.89
CA ALA A 116 -3.52 19.93 -2.89
C ALA A 116 -3.52 19.20 -4.25
N ALA A 117 -3.32 17.88 -4.27
CA ALA A 117 -3.32 17.08 -5.48
C ALA A 117 -4.69 17.12 -6.20
N ILE A 118 -5.80 17.04 -5.45
CA ILE A 118 -7.17 17.14 -5.99
C ILE A 118 -7.43 18.54 -6.59
N ARG A 119 -6.91 19.61 -5.99
CA ARG A 119 -7.04 20.96 -6.58
C ARG A 119 -6.34 21.08 -7.93
N LEU A 120 -5.18 20.41 -8.08
CA LEU A 120 -4.40 20.42 -9.32
C LEU A 120 -5.00 19.50 -10.36
N GLU A 121 -5.48 18.32 -9.97
CA GLU A 121 -6.07 17.33 -10.86
C GLU A 121 -7.38 16.76 -10.31
N PRO A 122 -8.52 17.48 -10.43
CA PRO A 122 -9.79 17.09 -9.81
C PRO A 122 -10.43 15.83 -10.41
N ARG A 123 -9.93 15.35 -11.56
CA ARG A 123 -10.45 14.17 -12.27
C ARG A 123 -9.73 12.89 -11.89
N ASN A 124 -8.65 12.94 -11.13
CA ASN A 124 -7.91 11.76 -10.68
C ASN A 124 -8.62 11.13 -9.48
N ARG A 125 -9.40 10.08 -9.75
CA ARG A 125 -10.20 9.37 -8.73
C ARG A 125 -9.35 8.77 -7.61
N ASN A 126 -8.06 8.46 -7.88
CA ASN A 126 -7.19 7.84 -6.90
C ASN A 126 -6.85 8.80 -5.74
N TYR A 127 -6.68 10.11 -6.01
CA TYR A 127 -6.45 11.10 -4.96
C TYR A 127 -7.67 11.23 -4.03
N TRP A 128 -8.87 11.23 -4.60
CA TRP A 128 -10.11 11.25 -3.83
C TRP A 128 -10.24 9.99 -2.96
N PHE A 129 -9.92 8.81 -3.52
CA PHE A 129 -9.97 7.54 -2.82
C PHE A 129 -8.94 7.46 -1.69
N ASN A 130 -7.67 7.79 -1.96
CA ASN A 130 -6.61 7.76 -0.95
C ASN A 130 -6.88 8.75 0.19
N ARG A 131 -7.47 9.91 -0.13
CA ARG A 131 -7.95 10.85 0.89
C ARG A 131 -9.04 10.25 1.77
N ALA A 132 -10.02 9.56 1.17
CA ALA A 132 -11.08 8.88 1.93
C ALA A 132 -10.52 7.77 2.83
N LEU A 133 -9.53 7.02 2.35
CA LEU A 133 -8.80 6.03 3.14
C LEU A 133 -8.12 6.68 4.36
N CYS A 134 -7.40 7.79 4.16
CA CYS A 134 -6.79 8.53 5.27
C CYS A 134 -7.82 9.05 6.28
N LEU A 135 -8.98 9.52 5.83
CA LEU A 135 -10.07 9.94 6.72
C LEU A 135 -10.62 8.77 7.55
N MET A 136 -10.71 7.56 6.96
CA MET A 136 -11.13 6.35 7.67
C MET A 136 -10.10 5.96 8.74
N GLU A 137 -8.81 5.99 8.41
CA GLU A 137 -7.73 5.68 9.36
C GLU A 137 -7.68 6.65 10.54
N GLU A 138 -7.94 7.94 10.30
CA GLU A 138 -8.13 8.97 11.34
C GLU A 138 -9.46 8.85 12.10
N LYS A 139 -10.28 7.85 11.76
CA LYS A 139 -11.61 7.62 12.34
C LYS A 139 -12.63 8.75 12.08
N HIS A 140 -12.38 9.57 11.07
CA HIS A 140 -13.32 10.60 10.61
C HIS A 140 -14.36 9.98 9.67
N TYR A 141 -15.12 8.99 10.17
CA TYR A 141 -16.00 8.13 9.37
C TYR A 141 -17.07 8.89 8.59
N ASP A 142 -17.68 9.92 9.17
CA ASP A 142 -18.73 10.71 8.51
C ASP A 142 -18.15 11.48 7.30
N GLN A 143 -16.94 12.02 7.45
CA GLN A 143 -16.24 12.70 6.36
C GLN A 143 -15.80 11.71 5.27
N ALA A 144 -15.32 10.53 5.67
CA ALA A 144 -14.97 9.46 4.73
C ALA A 144 -16.21 9.01 3.93
N GLN A 145 -17.36 8.83 4.57
CA GLN A 145 -18.60 8.47 3.88
C GLN A 145 -19.02 9.54 2.87
N LEU A 146 -19.05 10.82 3.26
CA LEU A 146 -19.40 11.94 2.36
C LEU A 146 -18.45 12.00 1.14
N GLN A 147 -17.16 11.79 1.39
CA GLN A 147 -16.15 11.72 0.33
C GLN A 147 -16.44 10.54 -0.62
N LEU A 148 -16.73 9.35 -0.08
CA LEU A 148 -17.03 8.15 -0.85
C LEU A 148 -18.34 8.30 -1.64
N ASP A 149 -19.36 8.96 -1.11
CA ASP A 149 -20.58 9.30 -1.84
C ASP A 149 -20.28 10.19 -3.05
N THR A 150 -19.38 11.15 -2.87
CA THR A 150 -18.92 12.00 -3.97
C THR A 150 -18.19 11.17 -5.05
N ILE A 151 -17.32 10.24 -4.65
CA ILE A 151 -16.59 9.35 -5.57
C ILE A 151 -17.56 8.48 -6.34
N ILE A 152 -18.49 7.81 -5.65
CA ILE A 152 -19.49 6.90 -6.24
C ILE A 152 -20.41 7.64 -7.20
N THR A 153 -20.75 8.89 -6.90
CA THR A 153 -21.58 9.72 -7.80
C THR A 153 -20.83 10.09 -9.08
N LYS A 154 -19.55 10.46 -8.97
CA LYS A 154 -18.70 10.87 -10.11
C LYS A 154 -18.22 9.68 -10.94
N TRP A 155 -17.90 8.57 -10.31
CA TRP A 155 -17.30 7.36 -10.92
C TRP A 155 -18.04 6.10 -10.46
N LYS A 156 -19.21 5.87 -11.05
CA LYS A 156 -20.14 4.79 -10.66
C LYS A 156 -19.56 3.37 -10.80
N ASP A 157 -18.54 3.21 -11.63
CA ASP A 157 -17.85 1.95 -11.92
C ASP A 157 -16.62 1.70 -11.03
N TYR A 158 -16.31 2.62 -10.11
CA TYR A 158 -15.13 2.50 -9.26
C TYR A 158 -15.40 1.62 -8.03
N SER A 159 -15.32 0.29 -8.20
CA SER A 159 -15.64 -0.73 -7.18
C SER A 159 -14.93 -0.50 -5.84
N ASN A 160 -13.66 -0.02 -5.87
CA ASN A 160 -12.88 0.21 -4.65
C ASN A 160 -13.54 1.22 -3.69
N ALA A 161 -14.27 2.20 -4.23
CA ALA A 161 -14.99 3.16 -3.38
C ALA A 161 -16.14 2.51 -2.62
N TYR A 162 -16.79 1.51 -3.23
CA TYR A 162 -17.86 0.73 -2.57
C TYR A 162 -17.29 -0.20 -1.50
N SER A 163 -16.14 -0.86 -1.76
CA SER A 163 -15.43 -1.67 -0.76
C SER A 163 -15.01 -0.83 0.44
N LEU A 164 -14.37 0.31 0.21
CA LEU A 164 -13.91 1.19 1.29
C LEU A 164 -15.11 1.74 2.08
N LYS A 165 -16.24 2.01 1.43
CA LYS A 165 -17.46 2.44 2.11
C LYS A 165 -18.02 1.33 3.01
N ALA A 166 -17.96 0.07 2.57
CA ALA A 166 -18.30 -1.08 3.40
C ALA A 166 -17.40 -1.19 4.62
N GLU A 167 -16.09 -0.98 4.47
CA GLU A 167 -15.14 -0.98 5.59
C GLU A 167 -15.42 0.14 6.59
N VAL A 168 -15.74 1.36 6.13
CA VAL A 168 -16.15 2.46 7.02
C VAL A 168 -17.36 2.06 7.87
N TYR A 169 -18.39 1.42 7.28
CA TYR A 169 -19.54 0.93 8.02
C TYR A 169 -19.17 -0.20 9.00
N LEU A 170 -18.23 -1.08 8.66
CA LEU A 170 -17.73 -2.10 9.59
C LEU A 170 -17.07 -1.48 10.82
N HIS A 171 -16.25 -0.44 10.62
CA HIS A 171 -15.67 0.31 11.74
C HIS A 171 -16.71 0.97 12.64
N GLN A 172 -17.84 1.39 12.07
CA GLN A 172 -18.99 1.92 12.80
C GLN A 172 -19.90 0.81 13.37
N LYS A 173 -19.57 -0.47 13.16
CA LYS A 173 -20.33 -1.66 13.58
C LYS A 173 -21.70 -1.79 12.89
N ASP A 174 -21.95 -1.07 11.81
CA ASP A 174 -23.13 -1.23 10.97
C ASP A 174 -22.92 -2.29 9.90
N THR A 175 -23.05 -3.55 10.31
CA THR A 175 -22.81 -4.70 9.43
C THR A 175 -23.85 -4.82 8.31
N VAL A 176 -25.04 -4.25 8.48
CA VAL A 176 -26.10 -4.29 7.46
C VAL A 176 -25.75 -3.38 6.29
N GLN A 177 -25.34 -2.14 6.57
CA GLN A 177 -24.88 -1.24 5.51
C GLN A 177 -23.59 -1.72 4.89
N ALA A 178 -22.65 -2.24 5.68
CA ALA A 178 -21.41 -2.81 5.18
C ALA A 178 -21.67 -3.91 4.14
N GLU A 179 -22.57 -4.84 4.44
CA GLU A 179 -22.90 -5.93 3.50
C GLU A 179 -23.49 -5.40 2.19
N LYS A 180 -24.43 -4.45 2.28
CA LYS A 180 -25.04 -3.80 1.12
C LYS A 180 -24.00 -3.16 0.18
N TRP A 181 -23.03 -2.42 0.74
CA TRP A 181 -22.01 -1.75 -0.07
C TRP A 181 -20.97 -2.74 -0.62
N LEU A 182 -20.65 -3.77 0.15
CA LEU A 182 -19.78 -4.85 -0.29
C LEU A 182 -20.40 -5.65 -1.45
N ASP A 183 -21.72 -5.90 -1.41
CA ASP A 183 -22.45 -6.52 -2.53
C ASP A 183 -22.37 -5.68 -3.80
N GLN A 184 -22.51 -4.36 -3.68
CA GLN A 184 -22.36 -3.48 -4.83
C GLN A 184 -20.93 -3.49 -5.38
N SER A 185 -19.92 -3.51 -4.51
CA SER A 185 -18.52 -3.63 -4.93
C SER A 185 -18.26 -4.93 -5.70
N LEU A 186 -18.66 -6.07 -5.15
CA LEU A 186 -18.47 -7.39 -5.76
C LEU A 186 -19.32 -7.59 -7.02
N LYS A 187 -20.43 -6.88 -7.17
CA LYS A 187 -21.20 -6.85 -8.41
C LYS A 187 -20.47 -6.10 -9.53
N LEU A 188 -19.76 -5.02 -9.19
CA LEU A 188 -18.95 -4.24 -10.14
C LEU A 188 -17.63 -4.94 -10.47
N ASN A 189 -16.97 -5.49 -9.47
CA ASN A 189 -15.71 -6.22 -9.63
C ASN A 189 -15.74 -7.54 -8.83
N PRO A 190 -16.19 -8.65 -9.44
CA PRO A 190 -16.21 -9.96 -8.77
C PRO A 190 -14.81 -10.56 -8.58
N TYR A 191 -13.76 -9.95 -9.11
CA TYR A 191 -12.36 -10.40 -9.02
C TYR A 191 -11.58 -9.71 -7.89
N ASP A 192 -12.23 -8.89 -7.07
CA ASP A 192 -11.61 -8.19 -5.95
C ASP A 192 -11.39 -9.14 -4.75
N GLY A 193 -10.15 -9.62 -4.62
CA GLY A 193 -9.76 -10.52 -3.53
C GLY A 193 -9.89 -9.90 -2.15
N ASP A 194 -9.71 -8.57 -1.99
CA ASP A 194 -9.85 -7.89 -0.71
C ASP A 194 -11.33 -7.79 -0.30
N ALA A 195 -12.20 -7.46 -1.25
CA ALA A 195 -13.63 -7.44 -1.00
C ALA A 195 -14.15 -8.84 -0.59
N TRP A 196 -13.64 -9.92 -1.20
CA TRP A 196 -13.95 -11.29 -0.76
C TRP A 196 -13.39 -11.59 0.63
N THR A 197 -12.20 -11.08 0.98
CA THR A 197 -11.64 -11.22 2.32
C THR A 197 -12.53 -10.52 3.36
N THR A 198 -12.97 -9.31 3.07
CA THR A 198 -13.89 -8.55 3.95
C THR A 198 -15.20 -9.32 4.16
N ARG A 199 -15.79 -9.86 3.09
CA ARG A 199 -16.98 -10.71 3.18
C ARG A 199 -16.76 -11.93 4.07
N ALA A 200 -15.61 -12.56 3.93
CA ALA A 200 -15.27 -13.73 4.74
C ALA A 200 -15.16 -13.39 6.23
N TYR A 201 -14.52 -12.27 6.57
CA TYR A 201 -14.43 -11.83 7.97
C TYR A 201 -15.80 -11.52 8.57
N MET A 202 -16.71 -10.94 7.81
CA MET A 202 -18.10 -10.77 8.24
C MET A 202 -18.80 -12.10 8.52
N ALA A 203 -18.63 -13.08 7.62
CA ALA A 203 -19.18 -14.42 7.76
C ALA A 203 -18.56 -15.17 8.97
N LEU A 204 -17.26 -15.07 9.19
CA LEU A 204 -16.55 -15.64 10.35
C LEU A 204 -17.10 -15.05 11.68
N ALA A 205 -17.30 -13.73 11.73
CA ALA A 205 -17.84 -13.06 12.91
C ALA A 205 -19.26 -13.53 13.26
N ARG A 206 -20.06 -13.89 12.24
CA ARG A 206 -21.41 -14.46 12.39
C ARG A 206 -21.39 -15.99 12.55
N LYS A 207 -20.22 -16.65 12.51
CA LYS A 207 -20.05 -18.11 12.51
C LYS A 207 -20.74 -18.81 11.33
N GLU A 208 -20.88 -18.13 10.22
CA GLU A 208 -21.40 -18.64 8.95
C GLU A 208 -20.28 -19.36 8.18
N TRP A 209 -19.82 -20.49 8.74
CA TRP A 209 -18.58 -21.17 8.36
C TRP A 209 -18.50 -21.56 6.89
N LYS A 210 -19.63 -22.00 6.30
CA LYS A 210 -19.69 -22.37 4.88
C LYS A 210 -19.50 -21.15 3.97
N THR A 211 -20.21 -20.05 4.28
CA THR A 211 -20.08 -18.79 3.57
C THR A 211 -18.66 -18.24 3.68
N ALA A 212 -18.03 -18.37 4.86
CA ALA A 212 -16.65 -17.97 5.09
C ALA A 212 -15.66 -18.78 4.24
N ASP A 213 -15.80 -20.12 4.18
CA ASP A 213 -14.96 -20.98 3.33
C ASP A 213 -15.08 -20.61 1.84
N GLU A 214 -16.31 -20.41 1.35
CA GLU A 214 -16.57 -20.01 -0.04
C GLU A 214 -15.95 -18.65 -0.36
N ALA A 215 -16.12 -17.65 0.52
CA ALA A 215 -15.57 -16.32 0.33
C ALA A 215 -14.03 -16.29 0.38
N LEU A 216 -13.42 -17.03 1.34
CA LEU A 216 -11.96 -17.17 1.42
C LEU A 216 -11.38 -17.94 0.25
N THR A 217 -12.11 -18.90 -0.29
CA THR A 217 -11.70 -19.64 -1.50
C THR A 217 -11.63 -18.69 -2.70
N LYS A 218 -12.60 -17.80 -2.86
CA LYS A 218 -12.57 -16.75 -3.90
C LYS A 218 -11.46 -15.73 -3.62
N SER A 219 -11.32 -15.27 -2.38
CA SER A 219 -10.22 -14.36 -2.00
C SER A 219 -8.86 -14.94 -2.38
N LEU A 220 -8.57 -16.19 -2.00
CA LEU A 220 -7.31 -16.86 -2.26
C LEU A 220 -7.09 -17.21 -3.74
N HIS A 221 -8.16 -17.35 -4.52
CA HIS A 221 -8.04 -17.48 -5.98
C HIS A 221 -7.46 -16.23 -6.62
N PHE A 222 -7.82 -15.02 -6.13
CA PHE A 222 -7.34 -13.76 -6.66
C PHE A 222 -6.09 -13.22 -5.92
N LYS A 223 -5.91 -13.60 -4.65
CA LYS A 223 -4.77 -13.22 -3.80
C LYS A 223 -4.15 -14.45 -3.12
N PRO A 224 -3.43 -15.30 -3.85
CA PRO A 224 -2.93 -16.58 -3.34
C PRO A 224 -1.88 -16.48 -2.23
N ASN A 225 -1.28 -15.30 -2.02
CA ASN A 225 -0.20 -15.12 -1.04
C ASN A 225 -0.70 -14.57 0.32
N ASN A 226 -2.00 -14.61 0.60
CA ASN A 226 -2.56 -14.11 1.85
C ASN A 226 -2.58 -15.20 2.94
N VAL A 227 -1.54 -15.23 3.77
CA VAL A 227 -1.37 -16.20 4.88
C VAL A 227 -2.58 -16.21 5.82
N ASN A 228 -3.08 -15.04 6.21
CA ASN A 228 -4.23 -14.94 7.12
C ASN A 228 -5.52 -15.54 6.52
N SER A 229 -5.70 -15.42 5.20
CA SER A 229 -6.84 -16.02 4.52
C SER A 229 -6.80 -17.55 4.54
N TYR A 230 -5.60 -18.16 4.43
CA TYR A 230 -5.46 -19.62 4.61
C TYR A 230 -5.79 -20.03 6.03
N ILE A 231 -5.24 -19.37 7.05
CA ILE A 231 -5.49 -19.68 8.46
C ILE A 231 -6.99 -19.56 8.78
N ASN A 232 -7.65 -18.52 8.32
CA ASN A 232 -9.07 -18.29 8.53
C ASN A 232 -9.94 -19.29 7.76
N ARG A 233 -9.51 -19.71 6.55
CA ARG A 233 -10.22 -20.76 5.80
C ARG A 233 -10.09 -22.12 6.49
N ALA A 234 -8.91 -22.42 7.03
CA ALA A 234 -8.72 -23.62 7.86
C ALA A 234 -9.69 -23.64 9.05
N LEU A 235 -9.81 -22.50 9.77
CA LEU A 235 -10.78 -22.37 10.86
C LEU A 235 -12.22 -22.64 10.39
N ALA A 236 -12.64 -22.04 9.29
CA ALA A 236 -13.96 -22.27 8.72
C ALA A 236 -14.16 -23.76 8.35
N ARG A 237 -13.15 -24.38 7.72
CA ARG A 237 -13.15 -25.80 7.30
C ARG A 237 -13.21 -26.78 8.44
N ILE A 238 -12.55 -26.49 9.56
CA ILE A 238 -12.66 -27.28 10.79
C ILE A 238 -14.12 -27.31 11.26
N ASN A 239 -14.76 -26.14 11.30
CA ASN A 239 -16.14 -26.00 11.78
C ASN A 239 -17.20 -26.63 10.85
N ILE A 240 -16.87 -26.87 9.56
CA ILE A 240 -17.71 -27.64 8.63
C ILE A 240 -17.24 -29.09 8.45
N ASN A 241 -16.36 -29.56 9.35
CA ASN A 241 -15.78 -30.91 9.35
C ASN A 241 -14.95 -31.29 8.09
N ASN A 242 -14.39 -30.29 7.41
CA ASN A 242 -13.44 -30.51 6.29
C ASN A 242 -12.00 -30.48 6.82
N LEU A 243 -11.65 -31.47 7.64
CA LEU A 243 -10.36 -31.53 8.33
C LEU A 243 -9.18 -31.66 7.38
N ARG A 244 -9.34 -32.39 6.27
CA ARG A 244 -8.28 -32.51 5.25
C ARG A 244 -7.98 -31.18 4.57
N GLY A 245 -9.03 -30.44 4.20
CA GLY A 245 -8.88 -29.12 3.61
C GLY A 245 -8.25 -28.11 4.58
N ALA A 246 -8.58 -28.18 5.87
CA ALA A 246 -8.00 -27.33 6.90
C ALA A 246 -6.51 -27.61 7.09
N MET A 247 -6.08 -28.89 7.11
CA MET A 247 -4.67 -29.26 7.19
C MET A 247 -3.88 -28.69 6.00
N SER A 248 -4.40 -28.85 4.77
CA SER A 248 -3.78 -28.29 3.57
C SER A 248 -3.65 -26.76 3.61
N ASP A 249 -4.61 -26.05 4.22
CA ASP A 249 -4.54 -24.61 4.37
C ASP A 249 -3.46 -24.18 5.38
N TYR A 250 -3.31 -24.89 6.49
CA TYR A 250 -2.21 -24.62 7.43
C TYR A 250 -0.84 -24.90 6.80
N ASP A 251 -0.72 -25.98 6.01
CA ASP A 251 0.51 -26.27 5.28
C ASP A 251 0.84 -25.12 4.31
N ALA A 252 -0.15 -24.66 3.52
CA ALA A 252 0.02 -23.54 2.60
C ALA A 252 0.38 -22.21 3.33
N ALA A 253 -0.22 -21.96 4.49
CA ALA A 253 0.12 -20.80 5.31
C ALA A 253 1.58 -20.82 5.79
N ILE A 254 2.08 -22.00 6.20
CA ILE A 254 3.46 -22.19 6.66
C ILE A 254 4.45 -22.16 5.49
N ASP A 255 4.08 -22.67 4.32
CA ASP A 255 4.92 -22.59 3.11
C ASP A 255 5.13 -21.12 2.69
N LEU A 256 4.10 -20.26 2.87
CA LEU A 256 4.18 -18.83 2.58
C LEU A 256 4.92 -18.03 3.67
N ASP A 257 4.69 -18.38 4.92
CA ASP A 257 5.33 -17.75 6.09
C ASP A 257 5.78 -18.84 7.07
N PRO A 258 7.01 -19.37 6.90
CA PRO A 258 7.55 -20.42 7.77
C PRO A 258 7.70 -20.02 9.24
N HIS A 259 7.61 -18.73 9.55
CA HIS A 259 7.70 -18.22 10.92
C HIS A 259 6.34 -17.89 11.54
N ASN A 260 5.23 -18.19 10.87
CA ASN A 260 3.89 -17.92 11.37
C ASN A 260 3.53 -18.84 12.55
N PHE A 261 3.73 -18.36 13.76
CA PHE A 261 3.46 -19.13 14.97
C PHE A 261 2.00 -19.60 15.10
N LEU A 262 1.04 -18.78 14.62
CA LEU A 262 -0.39 -19.12 14.69
C LEU A 262 -0.74 -20.31 13.79
N ALA A 263 -0.16 -20.35 12.58
CA ALA A 263 -0.34 -21.47 11.66
C ALA A 263 0.24 -22.77 12.23
N HIS A 264 1.46 -22.73 12.78
CA HIS A 264 2.08 -23.90 13.47
C HIS A 264 1.26 -24.32 14.68
N TYR A 265 0.86 -23.40 15.54
CA TYR A 265 0.07 -23.70 16.73
C TYR A 265 -1.25 -24.40 16.38
N ASN A 266 -2.02 -23.82 15.45
CA ASN A 266 -3.31 -24.39 15.04
C ASN A 266 -3.14 -25.73 14.31
N ARG A 267 -2.11 -25.90 13.48
CA ARG A 267 -1.79 -27.18 12.85
C ARG A 267 -1.43 -28.23 13.90
N GLY A 268 -0.64 -27.86 14.90
CA GLY A 268 -0.30 -28.72 16.04
C GLY A 268 -1.55 -29.21 16.79
N LEU A 269 -2.47 -28.30 17.15
CA LEU A 269 -3.74 -28.67 17.78
C LEU A 269 -4.55 -29.65 16.93
N MET A 270 -4.60 -29.42 15.62
CA MET A 270 -5.32 -30.27 14.71
C MET A 270 -4.66 -31.68 14.59
N ARG A 271 -3.32 -31.75 14.60
CA ARG A 271 -2.56 -33.01 14.62
C ARG A 271 -2.83 -33.83 15.88
N VAL A 272 -2.90 -33.19 17.04
CA VAL A 272 -3.35 -33.86 18.29
C VAL A 272 -4.75 -34.44 18.13
N GLN A 273 -5.69 -33.69 17.59
CA GLN A 273 -7.05 -34.17 17.35
C GLN A 273 -7.12 -35.36 16.40
N LEU A 274 -6.17 -35.46 15.47
CA LEU A 274 -6.06 -36.56 14.50
C LEU A 274 -5.18 -37.72 15.01
N GLY A 275 -4.60 -37.64 16.23
CA GLY A 275 -3.74 -38.66 16.81
C GLY A 275 -2.30 -38.68 16.26
N ASP A 276 -1.86 -37.59 15.60
CA ASP A 276 -0.49 -37.45 15.09
C ASP A 276 0.37 -36.65 16.07
N ASP A 277 0.55 -37.21 17.26
CA ASP A 277 1.21 -36.54 18.38
C ASP A 277 2.68 -36.16 18.08
N ASN A 278 3.41 -37.01 17.36
CA ASN A 278 4.81 -36.77 17.02
C ASN A 278 5.01 -35.51 16.18
N ARG A 279 4.14 -35.29 15.17
CA ARG A 279 4.22 -34.09 14.36
C ARG A 279 3.61 -32.88 15.05
N ALA A 280 2.65 -33.10 15.96
CA ALA A 280 2.11 -32.03 16.80
C ALA A 280 3.20 -31.45 17.72
N ILE A 281 4.01 -32.31 18.37
CA ILE A 281 5.15 -31.88 19.19
C ILE A 281 6.11 -31.02 18.39
N THR A 282 6.42 -31.38 17.15
CA THR A 282 7.30 -30.58 16.28
C THR A 282 6.76 -29.16 16.04
N ASP A 283 5.46 -29.04 15.81
CA ASP A 283 4.82 -27.73 15.64
C ASP A 283 4.83 -26.92 16.94
N PHE A 284 4.55 -27.54 18.07
CA PHE A 284 4.58 -26.85 19.38
C PHE A 284 6.00 -26.45 19.82
N ASP A 285 7.00 -27.29 19.58
CA ASP A 285 8.40 -26.94 19.87
C ASP A 285 8.84 -25.71 19.06
N PHE A 286 8.40 -25.62 17.79
CA PHE A 286 8.63 -24.42 16.98
C PHE A 286 8.00 -23.18 17.62
N VAL A 287 6.72 -23.26 18.02
CA VAL A 287 5.99 -22.14 18.64
C VAL A 287 6.65 -21.70 19.95
N ILE A 288 7.04 -22.64 20.83
CA ILE A 288 7.72 -22.36 22.11
C ILE A 288 9.07 -21.67 21.87
N LYS A 289 9.79 -22.09 20.84
CA LYS A 289 11.09 -21.50 20.48
C LYS A 289 10.94 -20.06 19.99
N MET A 290 9.87 -19.76 19.23
CA MET A 290 9.62 -18.41 18.68
C MET A 290 9.03 -17.46 19.72
N GLU A 291 8.17 -17.94 20.61
CA GLU A 291 7.43 -17.15 21.59
C GLU A 291 7.59 -17.70 23.03
N PRO A 292 8.80 -17.77 23.57
CA PRO A 292 9.04 -18.44 24.87
C PRO A 292 8.31 -17.77 26.05
N LYS A 293 8.00 -16.46 25.93
CA LYS A 293 7.30 -15.71 26.99
C LYS A 293 5.81 -16.00 27.11
N ASN A 294 5.20 -16.54 26.07
CA ASN A 294 3.76 -16.83 26.05
C ASN A 294 3.42 -18.15 26.77
N PHE A 295 4.44 -18.93 27.15
CA PHE A 295 4.30 -20.28 27.74
C PHE A 295 4.95 -20.40 29.11
N MET A 296 5.48 -19.32 29.70
CA MET A 296 5.92 -19.21 31.07
C MET A 296 4.89 -18.50 31.94
#